data_c1f65bfbe8613353515a797dc9e85093
#
_entry.id   c1f65bfbe8613353515a797dc9e85093
#
_cell.length_a   1.000
_cell.length_b   1.000
_cell.length_c   1.000
_cell.angle_alpha   90.00
_cell.angle_beta   90.00
_cell.angle_gamma   90.00
#
_symmetry.space_group_name_H-M   'P 1'
#
loop_
_entity.id
_entity.type
_entity.pdbx_description
1 polymer ?
#
loop_
_entity_poly.entity_id
_entity_poly.type
_entity_poly.pdbx_seq_one_letter_code
_entity_poly.pdbx_strand_id
1 'polypeptide(L)'
;VRTNHTGAAYGLRGLFAAGEAACWDMHGFNRLGGNSVAETVVAGMIVGEFVADFVESPEGELDIPTALVREALEIERGKLDTLLGGQGREQADTIKAEMQQTMTDRVGIFRTGADLQQAVDRLQELLVRSRSIRLRSRRDGPNAELVTAYRLQKMLKIALCIAQGANTRTESRGAHFREDFPRRNDAEWLKRTLATWRDPLATVPTLDYEALDVSAMELPPGWRGYGNKDYVDHPDTPARAAEIARLRESMSGTDRHAVQQALMPYDHLLPPSLRGRNERIDEKLTA
;
A
#
# COMPACT_ATOMS: atom_id res chain seq x y z
N VAL A 1 2.38 1.94 5.23
CA VAL A 1 2.91 3.32 5.29
C VAL A 1 3.45 3.70 3.92
N ARG A 2 3.02 4.84 3.37
CA ARG A 2 3.60 5.38 2.13
C ARG A 2 4.96 5.98 2.43
N THR A 3 5.98 5.54 1.70
CA THR A 3 7.37 5.90 1.94
C THR A 3 8.05 6.42 0.67
N ASN A 4 9.13 7.15 0.84
CA ASN A 4 10.08 7.48 -0.21
C ASN A 4 11.09 6.33 -0.41
N HIS A 5 12.09 6.52 -1.27
CA HIS A 5 13.12 5.52 -1.58
C HIS A 5 14.02 5.14 -0.38
N THR A 6 14.06 5.95 0.67
CA THR A 6 14.81 5.64 1.91
C THR A 6 13.98 4.86 2.93
N GLY A 7 12.73 4.57 2.62
CA GLY A 7 11.77 3.99 3.57
C GLY A 7 11.16 5.00 4.54
N ALA A 8 11.52 6.28 4.47
CA ALA A 8 10.96 7.31 5.33
C ALA A 8 9.51 7.64 4.93
N ALA A 9 8.63 7.70 5.92
CA ALA A 9 7.23 8.02 5.72
C ALA A 9 7.03 9.48 5.31
N TYR A 10 6.16 9.71 4.31
CA TYR A 10 5.80 11.07 3.93
C TYR A 10 5.09 11.80 5.07
N GLY A 11 5.60 12.97 5.43
CA GLY A 11 4.99 13.85 6.42
C GLY A 11 5.18 13.44 7.90
N LEU A 12 5.91 12.34 8.17
CA LEU A 12 6.17 11.87 9.53
C LEU A 12 7.67 11.60 9.71
N ARG A 13 8.39 12.59 10.23
CA ARG A 13 9.82 12.49 10.52
C ARG A 13 10.09 11.40 11.57
N GLY A 14 11.09 10.57 11.32
CA GLY A 14 11.49 9.49 12.24
C GLY A 14 10.64 8.22 12.12
N LEU A 15 9.62 8.18 11.24
CA LEU A 15 8.89 6.96 10.93
C LEU A 15 9.42 6.37 9.62
N PHE A 16 9.83 5.12 9.68
CA PHE A 16 10.27 4.34 8.52
C PHE A 16 9.44 3.06 8.37
N ALA A 17 9.34 2.54 7.16
CA ALA A 17 8.72 1.26 6.91
C ALA A 17 9.39 0.55 5.74
N ALA A 18 9.44 -0.78 5.80
CA ALA A 18 9.98 -1.67 4.79
C ALA A 18 9.09 -2.91 4.63
N GLY A 19 9.21 -3.61 3.53
CA GLY A 19 8.44 -4.81 3.25
C GLY A 19 6.94 -4.55 3.19
N GLU A 20 6.12 -5.50 3.63
CA GLU A 20 4.66 -5.42 3.55
C GLU A 20 4.06 -4.23 4.33
N ALA A 21 4.77 -3.66 5.30
CA ALA A 21 4.36 -2.45 6.02
C ALA A 21 4.50 -1.17 5.19
N ALA A 22 5.31 -1.19 4.15
CA ALA A 22 5.55 -0.07 3.24
C ALA A 22 4.65 -0.12 2.00
N CYS A 23 4.43 1.05 1.40
CA CYS A 23 3.76 1.17 0.11
C CYS A 23 4.71 1.89 -0.87
N TRP A 24 5.40 1.08 -1.68
CA TRP A 24 6.43 1.52 -2.63
C TRP A 24 5.93 1.60 -4.08
N ASP A 25 4.68 1.24 -4.33
CA ASP A 25 4.12 1.00 -5.67
C ASP A 25 4.77 -0.17 -6.45
N MET A 26 5.64 -0.94 -5.82
CA MET A 26 6.39 -2.03 -6.44
C MET A 26 5.50 -3.18 -6.91
N HIS A 27 4.49 -3.53 -6.13
CA HIS A 27 3.64 -4.69 -6.38
C HIS A 27 2.30 -4.35 -7.03
N GLY A 28 1.97 -3.07 -7.17
CA GLY A 28 0.66 -2.63 -7.64
C GLY A 28 -0.47 -3.12 -6.72
N PHE A 29 -1.53 -3.67 -7.30
CA PHE A 29 -2.69 -4.12 -6.55
C PHE A 29 -2.44 -5.43 -5.77
N ASN A 30 -1.63 -6.33 -6.33
CA ASN A 30 -1.31 -7.61 -5.70
C ASN A 30 0.11 -8.05 -6.06
N ARG A 31 0.88 -8.45 -5.07
CA ARG A 31 2.23 -8.94 -5.27
C ARG A 31 2.26 -10.34 -5.91
N LEU A 32 3.30 -10.62 -6.67
CA LEU A 32 3.57 -11.97 -7.18
C LEU A 32 4.07 -12.88 -6.04
N GLY A 33 3.79 -14.18 -6.16
CA GLY A 33 4.25 -15.19 -5.20
C GLY A 33 5.77 -15.15 -5.01
N GLY A 34 6.22 -15.31 -3.77
CA GLY A 34 7.63 -15.23 -3.38
C GLY A 34 8.20 -13.83 -3.16
N ASN A 35 7.66 -12.82 -3.83
CA ASN A 35 8.22 -11.46 -3.77
C ASN A 35 8.05 -10.77 -2.40
N SER A 36 7.15 -11.23 -1.54
CA SER A 36 7.00 -10.69 -0.18
C SER A 36 8.26 -10.87 0.65
N VAL A 37 8.80 -12.10 0.67
CA VAL A 37 10.00 -12.41 1.45
C VAL A 37 11.21 -11.68 0.86
N ALA A 38 11.36 -11.70 -0.46
CA ALA A 38 12.45 -10.98 -1.13
C ALA A 38 12.42 -9.49 -0.81
N GLU A 39 11.25 -8.84 -0.93
CA GLU A 39 11.09 -7.43 -0.57
C GLU A 39 11.39 -7.18 0.91
N THR A 40 10.86 -7.99 1.81
CA THR A 40 11.06 -7.81 3.25
C THR A 40 12.55 -7.84 3.62
N VAL A 41 13.32 -8.75 3.03
CA VAL A 41 14.76 -8.87 3.28
C VAL A 41 15.53 -7.72 2.63
N VAL A 42 15.33 -7.48 1.34
CA VAL A 42 16.10 -6.47 0.60
C VAL A 42 15.73 -5.06 1.05
N ALA A 43 14.44 -4.73 1.13
CA ALA A 43 14.01 -3.41 1.59
C ALA A 43 14.36 -3.20 3.07
N GLY A 44 14.25 -4.24 3.90
CA GLY A 44 14.67 -4.15 5.31
C GLY A 44 16.16 -3.82 5.46
N MET A 45 17.01 -4.43 4.64
CA MET A 45 18.45 -4.13 4.62
C MET A 45 18.72 -2.68 4.17
N ILE A 46 18.10 -2.24 3.07
CA ILE A 46 18.27 -0.88 2.53
C ILE A 46 17.79 0.16 3.54
N VAL A 47 16.58 -0.01 4.06
CA VAL A 47 15.97 0.94 5.02
C VAL A 47 16.73 0.94 6.33
N GLY A 48 17.27 -0.21 6.77
CA GLY A 48 18.10 -0.29 7.97
C GLY A 48 19.32 0.62 7.93
N GLU A 49 20.03 0.68 6.80
CA GLU A 49 21.16 1.58 6.59
C GLU A 49 20.72 3.06 6.64
N PHE A 50 19.61 3.41 5.97
CA PHE A 50 19.08 4.78 6.03
C PHE A 50 18.60 5.18 7.43
N VAL A 51 18.08 4.23 8.21
CA VAL A 51 17.71 4.49 9.61
C VAL A 51 18.95 4.75 10.45
N ALA A 52 20.03 3.99 10.24
CA ALA A 52 21.29 4.23 10.93
C ALA A 52 21.85 5.64 10.61
N ASP A 53 21.93 5.99 9.33
CA ASP A 53 22.36 7.33 8.91
C ASP A 53 21.48 8.44 9.50
N PHE A 54 20.16 8.22 9.56
CA PHE A 54 19.23 9.17 10.14
C PHE A 54 19.47 9.36 11.64
N VAL A 55 19.67 8.28 12.40
CA VAL A 55 19.90 8.35 13.86
C VAL A 55 21.22 9.04 14.20
N GLU A 56 22.25 8.86 13.35
CA GLU A 56 23.55 9.51 13.54
C GLU A 56 23.56 10.97 13.07
N SER A 57 22.57 11.39 12.31
CA SER A 57 22.48 12.77 11.82
C SER A 57 21.84 13.70 12.87
N PRO A 58 22.06 15.03 12.78
CA PRO A 58 21.33 16.01 13.60
C PRO A 58 19.81 15.93 13.45
N GLU A 59 19.34 15.38 12.34
CA GLU A 59 17.91 15.17 12.08
C GLU A 59 17.33 14.02 12.92
N GLY A 60 18.17 13.13 13.44
CA GLY A 60 17.77 12.02 14.32
C GLY A 60 17.45 12.47 15.75
N GLU A 61 17.88 13.65 16.15
CA GLU A 61 17.47 14.25 17.41
C GLU A 61 16.00 14.69 17.35
N LEU A 62 15.12 13.82 17.86
CA LEU A 62 13.68 14.05 17.91
C LEU A 62 13.28 14.41 19.36
N ASP A 63 12.89 15.67 19.57
CA ASP A 63 12.18 16.05 20.79
C ASP A 63 10.68 15.77 20.60
N ILE A 64 10.17 14.76 21.29
CA ILE A 64 8.75 14.44 21.30
C ILE A 64 8.11 15.11 22.50
N PRO A 65 7.27 16.15 22.31
CA PRO A 65 6.64 16.84 23.40
C PRO A 65 5.83 15.89 24.28
N THR A 66 6.13 15.83 25.56
CA THR A 66 5.41 14.98 26.53
C THR A 66 3.89 15.23 26.50
N ALA A 67 3.48 16.47 26.21
CA ALA A 67 2.07 16.84 26.06
C ALA A 67 1.40 16.07 24.94
N LEU A 68 2.05 15.92 23.78
CA LEU A 68 1.53 15.17 22.63
C LEU A 68 1.34 13.68 22.97
N VAL A 69 2.32 13.09 23.66
CA VAL A 69 2.22 11.68 24.11
C VAL A 69 1.06 11.50 25.07
N ARG A 70 0.89 12.44 26.02
CA ARG A 70 -0.20 12.39 26.98
C ARG A 70 -1.57 12.52 26.30
N GLU A 71 -1.73 13.47 25.40
CA GLU A 71 -2.96 13.66 24.62
C GLU A 71 -3.30 12.41 23.81
N ALA A 72 -2.34 11.83 23.10
CA ALA A 72 -2.55 10.60 22.33
C ALA A 72 -2.99 9.43 23.25
N LEU A 73 -2.39 9.31 24.43
CA LEU A 73 -2.75 8.29 25.41
C LEU A 73 -4.17 8.49 25.95
N GLU A 74 -4.56 9.72 26.22
CA GLU A 74 -5.92 10.06 26.70
C GLU A 74 -6.97 9.73 25.63
N ILE A 75 -6.70 10.06 24.37
CA ILE A 75 -7.57 9.70 23.23
C ILE A 75 -7.77 8.18 23.15
N GLU A 76 -6.69 7.40 23.21
CA GLU A 76 -6.79 5.95 23.11
C GLU A 76 -7.47 5.31 24.32
N ARG A 77 -7.22 5.81 25.54
CA ARG A 77 -7.93 5.40 26.75
C ARG A 77 -9.42 5.70 26.65
N GLY A 78 -9.81 6.90 26.21
CA GLY A 78 -11.20 7.27 26.02
C GLY A 78 -11.95 6.35 25.05
N LYS A 79 -11.27 5.85 24.00
CA LYS A 79 -11.86 4.84 23.08
C LYS A 79 -12.09 3.51 23.80
N LEU A 80 -11.16 3.04 24.61
CA LEU A 80 -11.30 1.80 25.39
C LEU A 80 -12.40 1.94 26.43
N ASP A 81 -12.45 3.05 27.17
CA ASP A 81 -13.48 3.31 28.17
C ASP A 81 -14.89 3.35 27.54
N THR A 82 -15.00 3.94 26.36
CA THR A 82 -16.25 3.96 25.58
C THR A 82 -16.70 2.52 25.22
N LEU A 83 -15.79 1.65 24.82
CA LEU A 83 -16.11 0.25 24.51
C LEU A 83 -16.48 -0.53 25.78
N LEU A 84 -15.72 -0.36 26.86
CA LEU A 84 -15.96 -1.03 28.12
C LEU A 84 -17.28 -0.55 28.79
N GLY A 85 -17.60 0.72 28.67
CA GLY A 85 -18.86 1.33 29.15
C GLY A 85 -20.06 1.11 28.22
N GLY A 86 -19.85 0.66 27.01
CA GLY A 86 -20.87 0.59 25.95
C GLY A 86 -22.11 -0.20 26.35
N GLN A 87 -23.29 0.37 26.10
CA GLN A 87 -24.61 -0.21 26.36
C GLN A 87 -25.37 -0.47 25.04
N GLY A 88 -24.66 -0.51 23.92
CA GLY A 88 -25.24 -0.77 22.62
C GLY A 88 -25.91 -2.13 22.48
N ARG A 89 -26.42 -2.44 21.31
CA ARG A 89 -27.10 -3.72 21.01
C ARG A 89 -26.28 -4.59 20.07
N GLU A 90 -25.23 -4.06 19.46
CA GLU A 90 -24.44 -4.73 18.43
C GLU A 90 -23.30 -5.54 19.03
N GLN A 91 -22.96 -6.63 18.39
CA GLN A 91 -21.80 -7.46 18.74
C GLN A 91 -20.71 -7.32 17.67
N ALA A 92 -19.48 -7.14 18.13
CA ALA A 92 -18.34 -6.92 17.25
C ALA A 92 -18.12 -8.10 16.27
N ASP A 93 -18.26 -9.34 16.74
CA ASP A 93 -18.07 -10.53 15.92
C ASP A 93 -19.12 -10.63 14.80
N THR A 94 -20.38 -10.27 15.10
CA THR A 94 -21.46 -10.26 14.10
C THR A 94 -21.17 -9.25 12.99
N ILE A 95 -20.85 -8.00 13.34
CA ILE A 95 -20.52 -6.96 12.35
C ILE A 95 -19.29 -7.36 11.54
N LYS A 96 -18.27 -7.94 12.20
CA LYS A 96 -17.06 -8.42 11.51
C LYS A 96 -17.40 -9.52 10.50
N ALA A 97 -18.24 -10.48 10.85
CA ALA A 97 -18.65 -11.56 9.96
C ALA A 97 -19.44 -11.01 8.75
N GLU A 98 -20.35 -10.07 8.97
CA GLU A 98 -21.11 -9.39 7.91
C GLU A 98 -20.19 -8.59 6.97
N MET A 99 -19.19 -7.88 7.52
CA MET A 99 -18.17 -7.18 6.73
C MET A 99 -17.36 -8.16 5.86
N GLN A 100 -16.89 -9.26 6.45
CA GLN A 100 -16.11 -10.27 5.73
C GLN A 100 -16.93 -10.90 4.59
N GLN A 101 -18.19 -11.23 4.85
CA GLN A 101 -19.09 -11.78 3.85
C GLN A 101 -19.32 -10.79 2.71
N THR A 102 -19.62 -9.51 3.03
CA THR A 102 -19.80 -8.44 2.05
C THR A 102 -18.57 -8.27 1.15
N MET A 103 -17.39 -8.25 1.76
CA MET A 103 -16.12 -8.12 1.02
C MET A 103 -15.86 -9.32 0.11
N THR A 104 -16.15 -10.53 0.58
CA THR A 104 -15.96 -11.76 -0.22
C THR A 104 -16.91 -11.81 -1.40
N ASP A 105 -18.19 -11.57 -1.17
CA ASP A 105 -19.23 -11.78 -2.19
C ASP A 105 -19.26 -10.67 -3.25
N ARG A 106 -18.95 -9.42 -2.86
CA ARG A 106 -19.19 -8.24 -3.70
C ARG A 106 -17.94 -7.46 -4.07
N VAL A 107 -16.84 -7.61 -3.32
CA VAL A 107 -15.57 -6.90 -3.53
C VAL A 107 -14.44 -7.88 -3.86
N GLY A 108 -14.77 -9.13 -4.10
CA GLY A 108 -13.84 -10.22 -4.42
C GLY A 108 -13.08 -10.01 -5.75
N ILE A 109 -12.78 -11.10 -6.45
CA ILE A 109 -11.95 -11.06 -7.66
C ILE A 109 -12.72 -10.47 -8.85
N PHE A 110 -13.94 -10.94 -9.07
CA PHE A 110 -14.82 -10.49 -10.17
C PHE A 110 -15.77 -9.44 -9.63
N ARG A 111 -15.79 -8.26 -10.24
CA ARG A 111 -16.48 -7.08 -9.72
C ARG A 111 -17.38 -6.46 -10.76
N THR A 112 -18.56 -6.03 -10.33
CA THR A 112 -19.44 -5.15 -11.11
C THR A 112 -19.71 -3.85 -10.34
N GLY A 113 -20.03 -2.76 -11.03
CA GLY A 113 -20.39 -1.51 -10.36
C GLY A 113 -21.60 -1.65 -9.44
N ALA A 114 -22.58 -2.48 -9.83
CA ALA A 114 -23.77 -2.72 -9.02
C ALA A 114 -23.43 -3.43 -7.69
N ASP A 115 -22.60 -4.47 -7.72
CA ASP A 115 -22.17 -5.19 -6.52
C ASP A 115 -21.28 -4.31 -5.62
N LEU A 116 -20.37 -3.57 -6.22
CA LEU A 116 -19.48 -2.67 -5.49
C LEU A 116 -20.28 -1.55 -4.79
N GLN A 117 -21.32 -1.00 -5.44
CA GLN A 117 -22.17 0.01 -4.80
C GLN A 117 -22.94 -0.59 -3.62
N GLN A 118 -23.52 -1.77 -3.77
CA GLN A 118 -24.19 -2.46 -2.67
C GLN A 118 -23.22 -2.78 -1.51
N ALA A 119 -21.96 -3.13 -1.83
CA ALA A 119 -20.94 -3.33 -0.81
C ALA A 119 -20.63 -2.04 -0.05
N VAL A 120 -20.47 -0.92 -0.76
CA VAL A 120 -20.23 0.39 -0.13
C VAL A 120 -21.38 0.75 0.80
N ASP A 121 -22.63 0.64 0.35
CA ASP A 121 -23.81 0.95 1.14
C ASP A 121 -23.87 0.07 2.41
N ARG A 122 -23.62 -1.24 2.26
CA ARG A 122 -23.59 -2.17 3.39
C ARG A 122 -22.48 -1.87 4.38
N LEU A 123 -21.27 -1.59 3.90
CA LEU A 123 -20.13 -1.27 4.75
C LEU A 123 -20.32 0.05 5.51
N GLN A 124 -20.99 1.03 4.93
CA GLN A 124 -21.37 2.26 5.61
C GLN A 124 -22.36 1.99 6.76
N GLU A 125 -23.40 1.19 6.49
CA GLU A 125 -24.34 0.75 7.53
C GLU A 125 -23.61 0.05 8.69
N LEU A 126 -22.71 -0.90 8.36
CA LEU A 126 -21.92 -1.62 9.36
C LEU A 126 -21.00 -0.69 10.16
N LEU A 127 -20.43 0.34 9.53
CA LEU A 127 -19.61 1.34 10.21
C LEU A 127 -20.46 2.16 11.21
N VAL A 128 -21.68 2.53 10.85
CA VAL A 128 -22.60 3.21 11.76
C VAL A 128 -22.99 2.28 12.91
N ARG A 129 -23.38 1.04 12.64
CA ARG A 129 -23.73 0.03 13.65
C ARG A 129 -22.58 -0.24 14.62
N SER A 130 -21.34 -0.25 14.13
CA SER A 130 -20.15 -0.47 14.95
C SER A 130 -19.93 0.57 16.06
N ARG A 131 -20.65 1.69 16.03
CA ARG A 131 -20.63 2.71 17.10
C ARG A 131 -21.48 2.32 18.31
N SER A 132 -22.34 1.30 18.18
CA SER A 132 -23.26 0.82 19.22
C SER A 132 -22.90 -0.59 19.72
N ILE A 133 -21.62 -0.90 19.83
CA ILE A 133 -21.15 -2.19 20.31
C ILE A 133 -21.36 -2.32 21.82
N ARG A 134 -21.77 -3.53 22.24
CA ARG A 134 -21.80 -3.96 23.62
C ARG A 134 -20.89 -5.18 23.80
N LEU A 135 -19.94 -5.09 24.71
CA LEU A 135 -19.13 -6.22 25.10
C LEU A 135 -19.88 -7.18 26.02
N ARG A 136 -19.77 -8.48 25.78
CA ARG A 136 -20.30 -9.53 26.64
C ARG A 136 -19.50 -9.67 27.94
N SER A 137 -18.19 -9.45 27.86
CA SER A 137 -17.29 -9.51 29.01
C SER A 137 -16.56 -8.19 29.20
N ARG A 138 -16.56 -7.71 30.46
CA ARG A 138 -15.85 -6.50 30.89
C ARG A 138 -14.80 -6.81 31.95
N ARG A 139 -14.37 -8.08 32.03
CA ARG A 139 -13.39 -8.53 33.01
C ARG A 139 -12.01 -7.95 32.70
N ASP A 140 -11.26 -7.64 33.71
CA ASP A 140 -9.85 -7.32 33.61
C ASP A 140 -9.07 -8.57 33.15
N GLY A 141 -8.06 -8.35 32.31
CA GLY A 141 -7.23 -9.39 31.74
C GLY A 141 -7.43 -9.58 30.23
N PRO A 142 -6.94 -10.68 29.64
CA PRO A 142 -7.05 -10.94 28.22
C PRO A 142 -8.50 -10.95 27.73
N ASN A 143 -8.85 -10.05 26.83
CA ASN A 143 -10.20 -9.91 26.27
C ASN A 143 -10.15 -9.78 24.74
N ALA A 144 -10.29 -10.92 24.06
CA ALA A 144 -10.28 -10.98 22.59
C ALA A 144 -11.44 -10.21 21.94
N GLU A 145 -12.59 -10.15 22.62
CA GLU A 145 -13.77 -9.41 22.15
C GLU A 145 -13.50 -7.89 22.15
N LEU A 146 -12.87 -7.37 23.23
CA LEU A 146 -12.44 -5.96 23.29
C LEU A 146 -11.46 -5.61 22.17
N VAL A 147 -10.48 -6.49 21.90
CA VAL A 147 -9.53 -6.30 20.81
C VAL A 147 -10.24 -6.25 19.45
N THR A 148 -11.20 -7.16 19.23
CA THR A 148 -12.00 -7.16 18.00
C THR A 148 -12.82 -5.89 17.89
N ALA A 149 -13.54 -5.48 18.93
CA ALA A 149 -14.35 -4.27 18.95
C ALA A 149 -13.49 -2.99 18.69
N TYR A 150 -12.33 -2.91 19.33
CA TYR A 150 -11.40 -1.78 19.14
C TYR A 150 -10.87 -1.66 17.70
N ARG A 151 -10.64 -2.79 17.02
CA ARG A 151 -10.13 -2.82 15.65
C ARG A 151 -11.23 -2.67 14.60
N LEU A 152 -12.47 -3.02 14.91
CA LEU A 152 -13.55 -3.19 13.95
C LEU A 152 -13.83 -1.94 13.11
N GLN A 153 -13.89 -0.77 13.73
CA GLN A 153 -14.12 0.47 12.99
C GLN A 153 -12.96 0.79 12.02
N LYS A 154 -11.73 0.47 12.41
CA LYS A 154 -10.54 0.64 11.55
C LYS A 154 -10.61 -0.34 10.36
N MET A 155 -11.01 -1.59 10.60
CA MET A 155 -11.22 -2.59 9.54
C MET A 155 -12.31 -2.16 8.55
N LEU A 156 -13.46 -1.68 9.04
CA LEU A 156 -14.54 -1.17 8.20
C LEU A 156 -14.13 0.03 7.36
N LYS A 157 -13.34 0.95 7.93
CA LYS A 157 -12.78 2.09 7.19
C LYS A 157 -11.85 1.64 6.06
N ILE A 158 -11.01 0.65 6.30
CA ILE A 158 -10.14 0.06 5.27
C ILE A 158 -10.98 -0.64 4.19
N ALA A 159 -11.99 -1.43 4.59
CA ALA A 159 -12.90 -2.10 3.66
C ALA A 159 -13.62 -1.07 2.76
N LEU A 160 -14.07 0.05 3.32
CA LEU A 160 -14.67 1.15 2.56
C LEU A 160 -13.67 1.82 1.59
N CYS A 161 -12.41 2.02 1.98
CA CYS A 161 -11.39 2.52 1.06
C CYS A 161 -11.22 1.59 -0.15
N ILE A 162 -11.20 0.26 0.09
CA ILE A 162 -11.07 -0.74 -0.97
C ILE A 162 -12.31 -0.76 -1.86
N ALA A 163 -13.51 -0.86 -1.27
CA ALA A 163 -14.75 -0.95 -2.02
C ALA A 163 -15.06 0.31 -2.83
N GLN A 164 -14.90 1.48 -2.20
CA GLN A 164 -15.12 2.78 -2.86
C GLN A 164 -14.09 3.03 -3.96
N GLY A 165 -12.81 2.74 -3.71
CA GLY A 165 -11.75 2.86 -4.71
C GLY A 165 -11.99 1.93 -5.90
N ALA A 166 -12.41 0.68 -5.65
CA ALA A 166 -12.75 -0.27 -6.71
C ALA A 166 -13.99 0.15 -7.49
N ASN A 167 -15.02 0.69 -6.83
CA ASN A 167 -16.22 1.15 -7.47
C ASN A 167 -15.98 2.34 -8.41
N THR A 168 -15.16 3.29 -7.96
CA THR A 168 -14.86 4.50 -8.72
C THR A 168 -13.97 4.22 -9.93
N ARG A 169 -13.05 3.25 -9.85
CA ARG A 169 -12.12 2.91 -10.92
C ARG A 169 -12.81 2.13 -12.05
N THR A 170 -13.05 2.80 -13.18
CA THR A 170 -13.78 2.27 -14.35
C THR A 170 -12.84 1.65 -15.38
N GLU A 171 -11.98 0.73 -14.92
CA GLU A 171 -11.06 -0.06 -15.77
C GLU A 171 -10.75 -1.40 -15.11
N SER A 172 -10.02 -2.26 -15.82
CA SER A 172 -9.37 -3.45 -15.27
C SER A 172 -7.85 -3.30 -15.38
N ARG A 173 -7.12 -3.46 -14.24
CA ARG A 173 -5.66 -3.30 -14.19
C ARG A 173 -5.06 -4.20 -13.11
N GLY A 174 -4.06 -4.98 -13.44
CA GLY A 174 -3.44 -5.92 -12.51
C GLY A 174 -4.47 -6.90 -11.97
N ALA A 175 -4.57 -7.03 -10.65
CA ALA A 175 -5.58 -7.87 -10.01
C ALA A 175 -6.95 -7.18 -9.80
N HIS A 176 -7.07 -5.90 -10.15
CA HIS A 176 -8.37 -5.22 -10.17
C HIS A 176 -9.10 -5.55 -11.47
N PHE A 177 -10.13 -6.40 -11.39
CA PHE A 177 -10.93 -6.82 -12.54
C PHE A 177 -12.38 -6.36 -12.39
N ARG A 178 -12.85 -5.61 -13.39
CA ARG A 178 -14.22 -5.12 -13.53
C ARG A 178 -14.86 -5.80 -14.74
N GLU A 179 -15.89 -6.62 -14.53
CA GLU A 179 -16.61 -7.28 -15.64
C GLU A 179 -17.30 -6.27 -16.55
N ASP A 180 -17.77 -5.16 -15.97
CA ASP A 180 -18.38 -4.05 -16.69
C ASP A 180 -17.37 -3.11 -17.37
N PHE A 181 -16.09 -3.14 -16.98
CA PHE A 181 -14.99 -2.40 -17.57
C PHE A 181 -13.74 -3.30 -17.75
N PRO A 182 -13.80 -4.31 -18.64
CA PRO A 182 -12.77 -5.36 -18.70
C PRO A 182 -11.44 -4.90 -19.31
N ARG A 183 -11.35 -3.68 -19.82
CA ARG A 183 -10.13 -3.14 -20.45
C ARG A 183 -9.41 -2.17 -19.53
N ARG A 184 -8.08 -2.11 -19.70
CA ARG A 184 -7.23 -1.07 -19.12
C ARG A 184 -7.50 0.27 -19.81
N ASN A 185 -7.50 1.35 -19.04
CA ASN A 185 -7.70 2.72 -19.54
C ASN A 185 -6.59 3.62 -19.00
N ASP A 186 -5.46 3.67 -19.71
CA ASP A 186 -4.28 4.43 -19.28
C ASP A 186 -4.50 5.94 -19.35
N ALA A 187 -5.33 6.41 -20.29
CA ALA A 187 -5.62 7.84 -20.45
C ALA A 187 -6.26 8.46 -19.19
N GLU A 188 -7.15 7.72 -18.55
CA GLU A 188 -7.84 8.21 -17.35
C GLU A 188 -7.27 7.64 -16.04
N TRP A 189 -6.75 6.42 -16.06
CA TRP A 189 -6.48 5.64 -14.86
C TRP A 189 -5.02 5.28 -14.63
N LEU A 190 -4.06 5.84 -15.38
CA LEU A 190 -2.64 5.71 -15.05
C LEU A 190 -2.29 6.58 -13.83
N LYS A 191 -2.95 6.31 -12.72
CA LYS A 191 -2.85 7.06 -11.46
C LYS A 191 -3.15 6.17 -10.26
N ARG A 192 -2.58 6.52 -9.10
CA ARG A 192 -2.94 5.93 -7.81
C ARG A 192 -4.22 6.54 -7.31
N THR A 193 -5.00 5.73 -6.61
CA THR A 193 -6.10 6.20 -5.78
C THR A 193 -5.60 6.42 -4.35
N LEU A 194 -5.81 7.62 -3.83
CA LEU A 194 -5.51 7.99 -2.45
C LEU A 194 -6.81 8.09 -1.70
N ALA A 195 -6.96 7.35 -0.60
CA ALA A 195 -8.16 7.38 0.24
C ALA A 195 -7.83 8.01 1.59
N THR A 196 -8.55 9.06 1.96
CA THR A 196 -8.29 9.83 3.17
C THR A 196 -9.55 9.95 4.03
N TRP A 197 -9.39 9.78 5.33
CA TRP A 197 -10.43 10.01 6.33
C TRP A 197 -10.16 11.32 7.05
N ARG A 198 -10.73 12.41 6.56
CA ARG A 198 -10.54 13.76 7.14
C ARG A 198 -11.40 13.97 8.37
N ASP A 199 -12.59 13.36 8.42
CA ASP A 199 -13.50 13.41 9.55
C ASP A 199 -13.61 12.00 10.18
N PRO A 200 -13.32 11.84 11.48
CA PRO A 200 -13.48 10.57 12.19
C PRO A 200 -14.90 10.01 12.14
N LEU A 201 -15.92 10.87 12.01
CA LEU A 201 -17.32 10.50 11.95
C LEU A 201 -17.84 10.27 10.53
N ALA A 202 -17.07 10.57 9.50
CA ALA A 202 -17.46 10.30 8.13
C ALA A 202 -17.74 8.80 7.93
N THR A 203 -18.64 8.49 7.00
CA THR A 203 -19.00 7.12 6.62
C THR A 203 -18.38 6.68 5.30
N VAL A 204 -17.73 7.60 4.60
CA VAL A 204 -16.98 7.35 3.35
C VAL A 204 -15.63 8.05 3.38
N PRO A 205 -14.59 7.48 2.74
CA PRO A 205 -13.35 8.19 2.52
C PRO A 205 -13.50 9.26 1.43
N THR A 206 -12.68 10.30 1.51
CA THR A 206 -12.41 11.17 0.37
C THR A 206 -11.40 10.50 -0.53
N LEU A 207 -11.66 10.45 -1.85
CA LEU A 207 -10.74 9.92 -2.85
C LEU A 207 -10.07 11.06 -3.60
N ASP A 208 -8.74 10.99 -3.67
CA ASP A 208 -7.87 11.84 -4.47
C ASP A 208 -7.02 10.95 -5.40
N TYR A 209 -6.37 11.54 -6.39
CA TYR A 209 -5.60 10.80 -7.38
C TYR A 209 -4.23 11.43 -7.58
N GLU A 210 -3.24 10.57 -7.79
CA GLU A 210 -1.87 10.97 -8.10
C GLU A 210 -1.41 10.25 -9.36
N ALA A 211 -0.97 11.00 -10.37
CA ALA A 211 -0.45 10.44 -11.61
C ALA A 211 0.78 9.57 -11.35
N LEU A 212 0.92 8.51 -12.14
CA LEU A 212 2.09 7.65 -12.12
C LEU A 212 3.05 8.08 -13.22
N ASP A 213 4.30 8.36 -12.84
CA ASP A 213 5.39 8.47 -13.80
C ASP A 213 5.94 7.06 -14.08
N VAL A 214 5.82 6.63 -15.33
CA VAL A 214 6.31 5.33 -15.81
C VAL A 214 7.46 5.48 -16.80
N SER A 215 7.88 6.71 -17.08
CA SER A 215 8.95 7.01 -18.05
C SER A 215 10.32 6.53 -17.58
N ALA A 216 10.56 6.52 -16.26
CA ALA A 216 11.82 6.13 -15.65
C ALA A 216 11.98 4.62 -15.42
N MET A 217 11.04 3.79 -15.87
CA MET A 217 11.12 2.34 -15.66
C MET A 217 12.25 1.71 -16.49
N GLU A 218 12.93 0.72 -15.92
CA GLU A 218 13.99 -0.07 -16.56
C GLU A 218 13.52 -0.78 -17.83
N LEU A 219 12.34 -1.34 -17.79
CA LEU A 219 11.68 -1.96 -18.93
C LEU A 219 10.64 -1.01 -19.49
N PRO A 220 10.35 -1.09 -20.81
CA PRO A 220 9.22 -0.35 -21.37
C PRO A 220 8.00 -0.62 -20.50
N PRO A 221 7.24 0.40 -20.10
CA PRO A 221 6.03 0.22 -19.32
C PRO A 221 5.11 -0.75 -20.06
N GLY A 222 5.09 -1.98 -19.55
CA GLY A 222 4.52 -3.09 -20.29
C GLY A 222 3.06 -3.33 -19.96
N TRP A 223 2.52 -4.20 -20.74
CA TRP A 223 1.25 -4.80 -20.44
C TRP A 223 1.41 -5.76 -19.27
N ARG A 224 0.59 -5.65 -18.30
CA ARG A 224 0.31 -6.74 -17.36
C ARG A 224 -1.18 -6.75 -17.13
N GLY A 225 -1.76 -7.90 -17.33
CA GLY A 225 -3.14 -8.11 -17.05
C GLY A 225 -3.88 -8.66 -18.26
N TYR A 226 -4.87 -9.25 -18.01
CA TYR A 226 -5.97 -9.89 -18.69
C TYR A 226 -6.00 -9.69 -20.22
N GLY A 227 -4.99 -10.24 -20.91
CA GLY A 227 -4.95 -10.26 -22.37
C GLY A 227 -4.48 -9.00 -23.08
N ASN A 228 -4.21 -7.91 -22.39
CA ASN A 228 -3.61 -6.72 -23.01
C ASN A 228 -2.13 -6.95 -23.23
N LYS A 229 -1.69 -6.84 -24.48
CA LYS A 229 -0.28 -6.98 -24.90
C LYS A 229 0.36 -5.64 -25.25
N ASP A 230 -0.38 -4.55 -25.08
CA ASP A 230 0.06 -3.22 -25.44
C ASP A 230 0.88 -2.58 -24.32
N TYR A 231 1.80 -1.73 -24.69
CA TYR A 231 2.47 -0.86 -23.73
C TYR A 231 1.47 0.08 -23.06
N VAL A 232 1.86 0.65 -21.93
CA VAL A 232 1.10 1.71 -21.29
C VAL A 232 0.96 2.89 -22.26
N ASP A 233 -0.24 3.39 -22.43
CA ASP A 233 -0.52 4.57 -23.26
C ASP A 233 -0.10 5.84 -22.50
N HIS A 234 1.18 6.17 -22.64
CA HIS A 234 1.81 7.35 -22.08
C HIS A 234 2.73 7.98 -23.14
N PRO A 235 2.78 9.33 -23.25
CA PRO A 235 3.56 10.01 -24.29
C PRO A 235 5.03 9.58 -24.35
N ASP A 236 5.66 9.32 -23.21
CA ASP A 236 7.08 8.98 -23.11
C ASP A 236 7.39 7.48 -23.34
N THR A 237 6.36 6.62 -23.35
CA THR A 237 6.54 5.17 -23.51
C THR A 237 7.26 4.79 -24.81
N PRO A 238 6.91 5.33 -26.01
CA PRO A 238 7.60 5.00 -27.24
C PRO A 238 9.07 5.40 -27.22
N ALA A 239 9.39 6.59 -26.69
CA ALA A 239 10.75 7.09 -26.59
C ALA A 239 11.60 6.20 -25.66
N ARG A 240 11.05 5.85 -24.48
CA ARG A 240 11.73 4.97 -23.52
C ARG A 240 11.92 3.56 -24.06
N ALA A 241 10.93 2.98 -24.75
CA ALA A 241 11.04 1.69 -25.39
C ALA A 241 12.15 1.67 -26.46
N ALA A 242 12.24 2.72 -27.27
CA ALA A 242 13.29 2.87 -28.29
C ALA A 242 14.68 3.04 -27.68
N GLU A 243 14.80 3.77 -26.58
CA GLU A 243 16.05 3.93 -25.83
C GLU A 243 16.55 2.59 -25.27
N ILE A 244 15.66 1.84 -24.59
CA ILE A 244 15.99 0.53 -24.04
C ILE A 244 16.39 -0.46 -25.14
N ALA A 245 15.70 -0.45 -26.28
CA ALA A 245 16.04 -1.29 -27.42
C ALA A 245 17.43 -0.97 -27.97
N ARG A 246 17.76 0.32 -28.14
CA ARG A 246 19.09 0.77 -28.59
C ARG A 246 20.20 0.38 -27.59
N LEU A 247 19.97 0.56 -26.29
CA LEU A 247 20.92 0.16 -25.24
C LEU A 247 21.21 -1.33 -25.30
N ARG A 248 20.17 -2.16 -25.40
CA ARG A 248 20.32 -3.61 -25.49
C ARG A 248 21.06 -4.05 -26.75
N GLU A 249 20.81 -3.42 -27.89
CA GLU A 249 21.50 -3.72 -29.14
C GLU A 249 22.97 -3.28 -29.09
N SER A 250 23.26 -2.07 -28.61
CA SER A 250 24.65 -1.56 -28.48
C SER A 250 25.49 -2.34 -27.50
N MET A 251 24.88 -2.98 -26.52
CA MET A 251 25.54 -3.79 -25.47
C MET A 251 25.44 -5.30 -25.77
N SER A 252 24.99 -5.68 -26.97
CA SER A 252 24.96 -7.08 -27.41
C SER A 252 26.36 -7.68 -27.38
N GLY A 253 26.58 -8.75 -26.59
CA GLY A 253 27.88 -9.36 -26.35
C GLY A 253 28.67 -8.74 -25.17
N THR A 254 28.14 -7.75 -24.49
CA THR A 254 28.73 -7.16 -23.28
C THR A 254 28.21 -7.90 -22.03
N ASP A 255 28.95 -7.80 -20.94
CA ASP A 255 28.56 -8.34 -19.66
C ASP A 255 27.12 -7.89 -19.28
N ARG A 256 26.33 -8.87 -18.86
CA ARG A 256 24.94 -8.66 -18.44
C ARG A 256 24.79 -7.60 -17.34
N HIS A 257 25.79 -7.50 -16.46
CA HIS A 257 25.83 -6.54 -15.38
C HIS A 257 26.00 -5.09 -15.91
N ALA A 258 26.88 -4.87 -16.88
CA ALA A 258 27.04 -3.57 -17.50
C ALA A 258 25.78 -3.09 -18.23
N VAL A 259 25.05 -4.02 -18.89
CA VAL A 259 23.74 -3.72 -19.51
C VAL A 259 22.73 -3.31 -18.44
N GLN A 260 22.72 -4.03 -17.32
CA GLN A 260 21.78 -3.73 -16.23
C GLN A 260 22.09 -2.38 -15.58
N GLN A 261 23.34 -2.04 -15.35
CA GLN A 261 23.73 -0.73 -14.82
C GLN A 261 23.33 0.42 -15.75
N ALA A 262 23.49 0.27 -17.06
CA ALA A 262 23.09 1.27 -18.04
C ALA A 262 21.55 1.46 -18.10
N LEU A 263 20.78 0.40 -17.87
CA LEU A 263 19.33 0.43 -17.84
C LEU A 263 18.77 0.94 -16.52
N MET A 264 19.54 0.84 -15.43
CA MET A 264 19.13 1.19 -14.07
C MET A 264 20.11 2.15 -13.39
N PRO A 265 20.10 3.44 -13.75
CA PRO A 265 21.01 4.40 -13.15
C PRO A 265 20.63 4.80 -11.71
N TYR A 266 20.11 3.84 -10.93
CA TYR A 266 19.56 4.09 -9.59
C TYR A 266 20.52 3.76 -8.44
N ASP A 267 21.73 3.29 -8.74
CA ASP A 267 22.73 2.95 -7.71
C ASP A 267 23.00 4.14 -6.76
N HIS A 268 22.91 5.38 -7.29
CA HIS A 268 23.05 6.59 -6.50
C HIS A 268 21.94 6.79 -5.43
N LEU A 269 20.80 6.11 -5.56
CA LEU A 269 19.70 6.14 -4.60
C LEU A 269 19.88 5.14 -3.45
N LEU A 270 20.82 4.21 -3.58
CA LEU A 270 21.14 3.27 -2.51
C LEU A 270 22.01 3.94 -1.43
N PRO A 271 21.92 3.49 -0.18
CA PRO A 271 22.86 3.88 0.86
C PRO A 271 24.29 3.65 0.40
N PRO A 272 25.25 4.54 0.73
CA PRO A 272 26.66 4.40 0.31
C PRO A 272 27.26 3.03 0.64
N SER A 273 26.88 2.45 1.78
CA SER A 273 27.33 1.12 2.22
C SER A 273 26.87 -0.04 1.32
N LEU A 274 25.84 0.16 0.51
CA LEU A 274 25.27 -0.86 -0.37
C LEU A 274 25.61 -0.65 -1.85
N ARG A 275 26.16 0.52 -2.23
CA ARG A 275 26.57 0.80 -3.61
C ARG A 275 27.71 -0.12 -4.02
N GLY A 276 27.71 -0.58 -5.26
CA GLY A 276 28.73 -1.44 -5.83
C GLY A 276 28.84 -2.83 -5.18
N ARG A 277 27.97 -3.23 -4.27
CA ARG A 277 28.02 -4.57 -3.66
C ARG A 277 27.75 -5.70 -4.65
N ASN A 278 27.07 -5.42 -5.74
CA ASN A 278 26.81 -6.40 -6.79
C ASN A 278 28.09 -6.87 -7.49
N GLU A 279 29.09 -6.00 -7.61
CA GLU A 279 30.42 -6.36 -8.18
C GLU A 279 31.11 -7.45 -7.37
N ARG A 280 30.92 -7.50 -6.04
CA ARG A 280 31.55 -8.50 -5.16
C ARG A 280 30.84 -9.86 -5.13
N ILE A 281 29.59 -9.92 -5.57
CA ILE A 281 28.83 -11.18 -5.61
C ILE A 281 29.23 -11.96 -6.86
N ASP A 282 29.44 -11.29 -7.98
CA ASP A 282 29.82 -11.91 -9.25
C ASP A 282 31.27 -12.46 -9.18
N GLU A 283 32.17 -11.78 -8.49
CA GLU A 283 33.54 -12.30 -8.25
C GLU A 283 33.56 -13.60 -7.40
N LYS A 284 32.61 -13.79 -6.50
CA LYS A 284 32.49 -14.98 -5.66
C LYS A 284 31.74 -16.14 -6.30
N LEU A 285 30.95 -15.89 -7.33
CA LEU A 285 30.25 -16.92 -8.09
C LEU A 285 31.04 -17.43 -9.29
N THR A 286 32.10 -16.73 -9.67
CA THR A 286 33.05 -17.10 -10.75
C THR A 286 34.36 -17.68 -10.26
N ALA A 287 34.60 -17.72 -8.96
CA ALA A 287 35.74 -18.39 -8.31
C ALA A 287 35.31 -19.72 -7.69
#